data_ed4a387a55057fcf18fa5631d5f537a2
#
_entry.id   ed4a387a55057fcf18fa5631d5f537a2
#
_cell.length_a   1.000
_cell.length_b   1.000
_cell.length_c   1.000
_cell.angle_alpha   90.00
_cell.angle_beta   90.00
_cell.angle_gamma   90.00
#
_symmetry.space_group_name_H-M   'P 1'
#
loop_
_entity.id
_entity.type
_entity.pdbx_description
1 polymer ?
#
loop_
_entity_poly.entity_id
_entity_poly.type
_entity_poly.pdbx_seq_one_letter_code
_entity_poly.pdbx_strand_id
1 'polypeptide(L)'
;MFLNPRPSGLCRLITQYLFTRSQWRLWGLFAIVLAAYAFNIKLAVLYNDWNGRFFNALQAVNRDAIFRELFYFIGLAAVIIVLLVWAGYVKDRLALALRRDLTQIFFKRWLSPESAHYLLRESGREPDNPDQRVTEDVRQLVNLSVDLLVSFYDAMLTIGSFSVILWQLSGSAEVFGITIPGYMFWVCILYTIVATWITHLIGHKLKGLNINAQHMEANLRAALMEKRRHADAIAGAHAEAVEEAGLVERFRQLLSVLIALVKRKRDLNLFTVGVGQFTHLAPIFFALPSFFAGIIQLGGLMQIRGAFNDVARSLSWIIMSYDDLAALAAAYERLRRLEAGLSEADDQRRALEKRCQDNSCTGLT
;
A
#
# COMPACT_ATOMS: atom_id res chain seq x y z
N MET A 1 10.88 21.37 12.44
CA MET A 1 10.00 22.57 12.42
C MET A 1 8.82 22.22 11.52
N PHE A 2 7.85 21.46 12.06
CA PHE A 2 6.64 21.04 11.33
C PHE A 2 5.62 22.16 11.48
N LEU A 3 5.53 22.98 10.45
CA LEU A 3 4.50 23.98 10.28
C LEU A 3 3.14 23.28 10.21
N ASN A 4 2.26 23.71 11.07
CA ASN A 4 0.84 23.35 11.11
C ASN A 4 0.17 23.82 9.79
N PRO A 5 0.04 23.00 8.73
CA PRO A 5 -0.61 23.43 7.52
C PRO A 5 -2.11 23.51 7.81
N ARG A 6 -2.71 24.68 7.59
CA ARG A 6 -4.17 24.77 7.49
C ARG A 6 -4.62 23.63 6.56
N PRO A 7 -5.63 22.82 6.94
CA PRO A 7 -6.02 21.68 6.13
C PRO A 7 -6.27 22.14 4.71
N SER A 8 -5.60 21.50 3.74
CA SER A 8 -5.73 21.81 2.31
C SER A 8 -7.22 21.77 1.94
N GLY A 9 -7.66 22.56 0.97
CA GLY A 9 -9.06 22.57 0.52
C GLY A 9 -9.59 21.17 0.23
N LEU A 10 -8.76 20.29 -0.36
CA LEU A 10 -9.08 18.88 -0.61
C LEU A 10 -9.34 18.09 0.68
N CYS A 11 -8.48 18.23 1.71
CA CYS A 11 -8.69 17.54 2.98
C CYS A 11 -10.00 18.00 3.64
N ARG A 12 -10.28 19.30 3.62
CA ARG A 12 -11.53 19.86 4.13
C ARG A 12 -12.75 19.36 3.35
N LEU A 13 -12.64 19.27 2.03
CA LEU A 13 -13.70 18.77 1.16
C LEU A 13 -14.01 17.30 1.46
N ILE A 14 -12.98 16.45 1.56
CA ILE A 14 -13.13 15.03 1.88
C ILE A 14 -13.71 14.85 3.28
N THR A 15 -13.21 15.58 4.29
CA THR A 15 -13.71 15.47 5.67
C THR A 15 -15.15 15.96 5.79
N GLN A 16 -15.49 17.11 5.21
CA GLN A 16 -16.87 17.61 5.20
C GLN A 16 -17.82 16.61 4.55
N TYR A 17 -17.40 15.99 3.43
CA TYR A 17 -18.18 14.96 2.76
C TYR A 17 -18.37 13.73 3.66
N LEU A 18 -17.30 13.16 4.20
CA LEU A 18 -17.35 11.93 5.01
C LEU A 18 -18.19 12.10 6.28
N PHE A 19 -18.16 13.28 6.91
CA PHE A 19 -18.91 13.54 8.16
C PHE A 19 -20.33 14.10 7.93
N THR A 20 -20.82 14.09 6.69
CA THR A 20 -22.22 14.44 6.42
C THR A 20 -23.16 13.32 6.88
N ARG A 21 -24.28 13.66 7.52
CA ARG A 21 -25.29 12.68 8.01
C ARG A 21 -25.78 11.70 6.95
N SER A 22 -25.76 12.08 5.67
CA SER A 22 -26.13 11.21 4.54
C SER A 22 -25.18 10.03 4.32
N GLN A 23 -23.97 10.05 4.90
CA GLN A 23 -22.92 9.04 4.64
C GLN A 23 -22.88 7.90 5.67
N TRP A 24 -23.92 7.75 6.49
CA TRP A 24 -23.99 6.69 7.50
C TRP A 24 -23.82 5.27 6.90
N ARG A 25 -24.24 5.08 5.63
CA ARG A 25 -24.07 3.81 4.92
C ARG A 25 -22.60 3.49 4.62
N LEU A 26 -21.80 4.49 4.26
CA LEU A 26 -20.35 4.29 4.07
C LEU A 26 -19.65 3.93 5.38
N TRP A 27 -20.00 4.61 6.46
CA TRP A 27 -19.49 4.28 7.80
C TRP A 27 -19.94 2.89 8.25
N GLY A 28 -21.17 2.47 7.92
CA GLY A 28 -21.65 1.11 8.15
C GLY A 28 -20.85 0.06 7.38
N LEU A 29 -20.61 0.28 6.08
CA LEU A 29 -19.76 -0.61 5.28
C LEU A 29 -18.32 -0.66 5.83
N PHE A 30 -17.75 0.47 6.20
CA PHE A 30 -16.41 0.52 6.78
C PHE A 30 -16.32 -0.25 8.11
N ALA A 31 -17.30 -0.06 8.99
CA ALA A 31 -17.38 -0.80 10.25
C ALA A 31 -17.51 -2.32 10.03
N ILE A 32 -18.31 -2.75 9.04
CA ILE A 32 -18.45 -4.15 8.67
C ILE A 32 -17.11 -4.72 8.18
N VAL A 33 -16.37 -3.97 7.35
CA VAL A 33 -15.04 -4.39 6.89
C VAL A 33 -14.10 -4.57 8.07
N LEU A 34 -13.99 -3.57 8.96
CA LEU A 34 -13.14 -3.66 10.14
C LEU A 34 -13.53 -4.84 11.06
N ALA A 35 -14.83 -5.04 11.28
CA ALA A 35 -15.33 -6.17 12.09
C ALA A 35 -14.98 -7.52 11.44
N ALA A 36 -15.08 -7.63 10.11
CA ALA A 36 -14.74 -8.86 9.37
C ALA A 36 -13.24 -9.16 9.50
N TYR A 37 -12.36 -8.16 9.36
CA TYR A 37 -10.91 -8.34 9.54
C TYR A 37 -10.57 -8.66 11.01
N ALA A 38 -11.18 -8.00 11.99
CA ALA A 38 -11.00 -8.36 13.41
C ALA A 38 -11.44 -9.80 13.70
N PHE A 39 -12.55 -10.23 13.11
CA PHE A 39 -13.01 -11.61 13.24
C PHE A 39 -12.06 -12.60 12.53
N ASN A 40 -11.49 -12.21 11.38
CA ASN A 40 -10.46 -13.01 10.71
C ASN A 40 -9.23 -13.23 11.59
N ILE A 41 -8.75 -12.23 12.32
CA ILE A 41 -7.64 -12.40 13.26
C ILE A 41 -7.99 -13.39 14.36
N LYS A 42 -9.22 -13.36 14.88
CA LYS A 42 -9.68 -14.37 15.84
C LYS A 42 -9.66 -15.79 15.25
N LEU A 43 -10.08 -15.94 13.99
CA LEU A 43 -9.99 -17.23 13.29
C LEU A 43 -8.53 -17.64 13.04
N ALA A 44 -7.63 -16.69 12.75
CA ALA A 44 -6.19 -16.98 12.62
C ALA A 44 -5.57 -17.45 13.94
N VAL A 45 -5.98 -16.90 15.08
CA VAL A 45 -5.58 -17.40 16.41
C VAL A 45 -6.10 -18.82 16.63
N LEU A 46 -7.37 -19.10 16.31
CA LEU A 46 -7.95 -20.45 16.40
C LEU A 46 -7.25 -21.45 15.46
N TYR A 47 -6.83 -21.00 14.29
CA TYR A 47 -6.01 -21.79 13.36
C TYR A 47 -4.63 -22.10 13.95
N ASN A 48 -3.99 -21.14 14.62
CA ASN A 48 -2.72 -21.37 15.30
C ASN A 48 -2.88 -22.37 16.45
N ASP A 49 -3.95 -22.29 17.24
CA ASP A 49 -4.27 -23.24 18.30
C ASP A 49 -4.57 -24.63 17.75
N TRP A 50 -5.33 -24.73 16.67
CA TRP A 50 -5.57 -25.98 15.97
C TRP A 50 -4.24 -26.61 15.50
N ASN A 51 -3.34 -25.82 14.94
CA ASN A 51 -2.03 -26.27 14.50
C ASN A 51 -1.28 -26.95 15.66
N GLY A 52 -1.31 -26.34 16.85
CA GLY A 52 -0.73 -26.91 18.06
C GLY A 52 -1.34 -28.28 18.43
N ARG A 53 -2.66 -28.35 18.50
CA ARG A 53 -3.37 -29.60 18.84
C ARG A 53 -3.12 -30.71 17.81
N PHE A 54 -3.15 -30.37 16.53
CA PHE A 54 -2.91 -31.33 15.45
C PHE A 54 -1.49 -31.95 15.51
N PHE A 55 -0.45 -31.11 15.67
CA PHE A 55 0.92 -31.61 15.75
C PHE A 55 1.20 -32.35 17.04
N ASN A 56 0.56 -32.04 18.17
CA ASN A 56 0.63 -32.81 19.39
C ASN A 56 -0.06 -34.18 19.22
N ALA A 57 -1.20 -34.25 18.53
CA ALA A 57 -1.86 -35.53 18.22
C ALA A 57 -1.00 -36.38 17.27
N LEU A 58 -0.29 -35.77 16.32
CA LEU A 58 0.68 -36.47 15.47
C LEU A 58 1.86 -37.01 16.27
N GLN A 59 2.43 -36.22 17.17
CA GLN A 59 3.52 -36.66 18.06
C GLN A 59 3.12 -37.81 18.92
N ALA A 60 1.87 -37.83 19.44
CA ALA A 60 1.31 -38.91 20.26
C ALA A 60 0.82 -40.10 19.42
N VAL A 61 0.87 -40.04 18.07
CA VAL A 61 0.38 -41.06 17.13
C VAL A 61 -1.10 -41.44 17.42
N ASN A 62 -1.90 -40.50 17.91
CA ASN A 62 -3.30 -40.71 18.27
C ASN A 62 -4.19 -40.52 17.04
N ARG A 63 -4.57 -41.67 16.42
CA ARG A 63 -5.36 -41.69 15.19
C ARG A 63 -6.70 -40.93 15.31
N ASP A 64 -7.45 -41.17 16.38
CA ASP A 64 -8.78 -40.60 16.56
C ASP A 64 -8.72 -39.10 16.77
N ALA A 65 -7.72 -38.62 17.51
CA ALA A 65 -7.47 -37.18 17.66
C ALA A 65 -7.08 -36.54 16.34
N ILE A 66 -6.22 -37.18 15.53
CA ILE A 66 -5.82 -36.66 14.20
C ILE A 66 -7.02 -36.47 13.28
N PHE A 67 -7.91 -37.49 13.17
CA PHE A 67 -9.10 -37.36 12.30
C PHE A 67 -10.06 -36.29 12.80
N ARG A 68 -10.26 -36.15 14.11
CA ARG A 68 -11.11 -35.09 14.69
C ARG A 68 -10.55 -33.70 14.38
N GLU A 69 -9.23 -33.49 14.55
CA GLU A 69 -8.60 -32.21 14.21
C GLU A 69 -8.63 -31.93 12.70
N LEU A 70 -8.57 -32.95 11.85
CA LEU A 70 -8.70 -32.78 10.39
C LEU A 70 -10.11 -32.26 9.99
N PHE A 71 -11.18 -32.85 10.55
CA PHE A 71 -12.53 -32.36 10.31
C PHE A 71 -12.74 -30.94 10.87
N TYR A 72 -12.17 -30.65 12.04
CA TYR A 72 -12.20 -29.30 12.59
C TYR A 72 -11.51 -28.30 11.66
N PHE A 73 -10.36 -28.65 11.09
CA PHE A 73 -9.65 -27.83 10.12
C PHE A 73 -10.47 -27.54 8.87
N ILE A 74 -11.12 -28.54 8.30
CA ILE A 74 -11.97 -28.36 7.12
C ILE A 74 -13.08 -27.34 7.40
N GLY A 75 -13.74 -27.45 8.55
CA GLY A 75 -14.76 -26.49 8.97
C GLY A 75 -14.20 -25.08 9.19
N LEU A 76 -13.07 -24.97 9.90
CA LEU A 76 -12.40 -23.69 10.16
C LEU A 76 -11.94 -23.03 8.85
N ALA A 77 -11.31 -23.79 7.95
CA ALA A 77 -10.87 -23.30 6.66
C ALA A 77 -12.03 -22.82 5.79
N ALA A 78 -13.15 -23.54 5.77
CA ALA A 78 -14.34 -23.11 5.04
C ALA A 78 -14.86 -21.75 5.56
N VAL A 79 -14.93 -21.56 6.88
CA VAL A 79 -15.34 -20.28 7.50
C VAL A 79 -14.37 -19.17 7.15
N ILE A 80 -13.05 -19.41 7.23
CA ILE A 80 -12.03 -18.42 6.87
C ILE A 80 -12.17 -17.99 5.41
N ILE A 81 -12.30 -18.96 4.48
CA ILE A 81 -12.44 -18.69 3.05
C ILE A 81 -13.67 -17.82 2.77
N VAL A 82 -14.83 -18.23 3.28
CA VAL A 82 -16.08 -17.49 3.08
C VAL A 82 -15.96 -16.06 3.65
N LEU A 83 -15.42 -15.93 4.86
CA LEU A 83 -15.23 -14.62 5.51
C LEU A 83 -14.30 -13.71 4.69
N LEU A 84 -13.14 -14.20 4.25
CA LEU A 84 -12.17 -13.41 3.50
C LEU A 84 -12.71 -12.96 2.14
N VAL A 85 -13.36 -13.86 1.41
CA VAL A 85 -14.00 -13.53 0.11
C VAL A 85 -15.08 -12.47 0.31
N TRP A 86 -15.92 -12.65 1.33
CA TRP A 86 -16.99 -11.70 1.62
C TRP A 86 -16.45 -10.34 2.12
N ALA A 87 -15.45 -10.35 3.00
CA ALA A 87 -14.79 -9.13 3.47
C ALA A 87 -14.14 -8.34 2.32
N GLY A 88 -13.46 -9.04 1.39
CA GLY A 88 -12.93 -8.46 0.16
C GLY A 88 -14.02 -7.82 -0.69
N TYR A 89 -15.11 -8.54 -0.93
CA TYR A 89 -16.26 -8.01 -1.67
C TYR A 89 -16.84 -6.72 -1.04
N VAL A 90 -17.03 -6.71 0.28
CA VAL A 90 -17.56 -5.52 0.99
C VAL A 90 -16.58 -4.37 0.94
N LYS A 91 -15.27 -4.63 1.06
CA LYS A 91 -14.20 -3.63 0.92
C LYS A 91 -14.22 -2.98 -0.47
N ASP A 92 -14.34 -3.79 -1.53
CA ASP A 92 -14.41 -3.29 -2.90
C ASP A 92 -15.69 -2.48 -3.15
N ARG A 93 -16.83 -2.91 -2.57
CA ARG A 93 -18.07 -2.14 -2.58
C ARG A 93 -17.93 -0.78 -1.89
N LEU A 94 -17.22 -0.72 -0.77
CA LEU A 94 -16.90 0.53 -0.07
C LEU A 94 -16.03 1.44 -0.95
N ALA A 95 -14.97 0.91 -1.55
CA ALA A 95 -14.10 1.67 -2.44
C ALA A 95 -14.85 2.23 -3.66
N LEU A 96 -15.71 1.42 -4.29
CA LEU A 96 -16.56 1.87 -5.40
C LEU A 96 -17.55 2.97 -4.99
N ALA A 97 -18.17 2.86 -3.81
CA ALA A 97 -19.08 3.87 -3.31
C ALA A 97 -18.34 5.21 -3.04
N LEU A 98 -17.18 5.16 -2.37
CA LEU A 98 -16.34 6.33 -2.14
C LEU A 98 -15.87 6.96 -3.46
N ARG A 99 -15.43 6.14 -4.42
CA ARG A 99 -15.01 6.60 -5.74
C ARG A 99 -16.15 7.30 -6.49
N ARG A 100 -17.34 6.70 -6.53
CA ARG A 100 -18.52 7.29 -7.16
C ARG A 100 -18.78 8.69 -6.61
N ASP A 101 -18.82 8.79 -5.31
CA ASP A 101 -19.23 10.04 -4.66
C ASP A 101 -18.16 11.12 -4.80
N LEU A 102 -16.89 10.77 -4.64
CA LEU A 102 -15.78 11.71 -4.83
C LEU A 102 -15.68 12.18 -6.30
N THR A 103 -15.84 11.27 -7.26
CA THR A 103 -15.87 11.62 -8.68
C THR A 103 -17.04 12.59 -9.01
N GLN A 104 -18.24 12.35 -8.44
CA GLN A 104 -19.39 13.25 -8.62
C GLN A 104 -19.15 14.64 -8.03
N ILE A 105 -18.43 14.72 -6.91
CA ILE A 105 -18.05 16.02 -6.32
C ILE A 105 -17.13 16.78 -7.28
N PHE A 106 -16.12 16.11 -7.85
CA PHE A 106 -15.23 16.73 -8.83
C PHE A 106 -15.95 17.10 -10.12
N PHE A 107 -16.87 16.28 -10.64
CA PHE A 107 -17.68 16.62 -11.82
C PHE A 107 -18.51 17.87 -11.59
N LYS A 108 -19.21 17.97 -10.44
CA LYS A 108 -20.01 19.15 -10.10
C LYS A 108 -19.16 20.42 -10.00
N ARG A 109 -17.95 20.33 -9.45
CA ARG A 109 -17.06 21.47 -9.31
C ARG A 109 -16.42 21.86 -10.64
N TRP A 110 -16.00 20.89 -11.43
CA TRP A 110 -15.33 21.15 -12.71
C TRP A 110 -16.29 21.66 -13.78
N LEU A 111 -17.50 21.09 -13.84
CA LEU A 111 -18.56 21.47 -14.79
C LEU A 111 -19.62 22.37 -14.13
N SER A 112 -19.23 23.17 -13.14
CA SER A 112 -20.20 24.08 -12.52
C SER A 112 -20.80 25.01 -13.58
N PRO A 113 -22.10 25.40 -13.45
CA PRO A 113 -22.77 26.28 -14.42
C PRO A 113 -22.04 27.61 -14.65
N GLU A 114 -21.13 27.94 -13.78
CA GLU A 114 -20.41 29.18 -13.69
C GLU A 114 -19.00 29.09 -14.29
N SER A 115 -18.71 27.99 -15.05
CA SER A 115 -17.54 27.87 -15.93
C SER A 115 -16.17 27.85 -15.24
N ALA A 116 -16.06 27.18 -14.06
CA ALA A 116 -14.79 27.10 -13.33
C ALA A 116 -13.65 26.51 -14.18
N HIS A 117 -13.93 25.50 -15.03
CA HIS A 117 -12.94 24.94 -15.94
C HIS A 117 -12.48 25.92 -17.02
N TYR A 118 -13.37 26.77 -17.50
CA TYR A 118 -13.04 27.81 -18.50
C TYR A 118 -12.09 28.85 -17.89
N LEU A 119 -12.41 29.37 -16.70
CA LEU A 119 -11.55 30.31 -15.99
C LEU A 119 -10.18 29.69 -15.64
N LEU A 120 -10.17 28.43 -15.30
CA LEU A 120 -8.93 27.68 -15.00
C LEU A 120 -8.04 27.60 -16.24
N ARG A 121 -8.63 27.34 -17.43
CA ARG A 121 -7.94 27.27 -18.71
C ARG A 121 -7.46 28.67 -19.17
N GLU A 122 -8.30 29.66 -19.06
CA GLU A 122 -7.98 31.02 -19.46
C GLU A 122 -6.87 31.65 -18.61
N SER A 123 -6.83 31.34 -17.31
CA SER A 123 -5.78 31.78 -16.40
C SER A 123 -4.41 31.10 -16.65
N GLY A 124 -4.33 30.10 -17.53
CA GLY A 124 -3.12 29.31 -17.79
C GLY A 124 -2.68 28.44 -16.61
N ARG A 125 -3.54 28.23 -15.60
CA ARG A 125 -3.27 27.46 -14.37
C ARG A 125 -3.93 26.09 -14.38
N GLU A 126 -4.50 25.69 -15.51
CA GLU A 126 -5.05 24.35 -15.68
C GLU A 126 -3.95 23.30 -15.44
N PRO A 127 -4.12 22.37 -14.51
CA PRO A 127 -3.15 21.29 -14.32
C PRO A 127 -3.12 20.38 -15.55
N ASP A 128 -1.95 19.79 -15.81
CA ASP A 128 -1.80 18.81 -16.90
C ASP A 128 -2.84 17.71 -16.78
N ASN A 129 -3.57 17.45 -17.87
CA ASN A 129 -4.55 16.38 -18.01
C ASN A 129 -5.60 16.34 -16.89
N PRO A 130 -6.47 17.33 -16.75
CA PRO A 130 -7.49 17.38 -15.68
C PRO A 130 -8.48 16.19 -15.75
N ASP A 131 -8.75 15.67 -16.95
CA ASP A 131 -9.52 14.46 -17.19
C ASP A 131 -8.92 13.23 -16.50
N GLN A 132 -7.60 13.04 -16.60
CA GLN A 132 -6.87 11.99 -15.92
C GLN A 132 -6.92 12.16 -14.39
N ARG A 133 -6.85 13.41 -13.90
CA ARG A 133 -6.95 13.69 -12.45
C ARG A 133 -8.27 13.21 -11.88
N VAL A 134 -9.38 13.51 -12.54
CA VAL A 134 -10.72 13.16 -12.07
C VAL A 134 -11.00 11.66 -12.22
N THR A 135 -10.46 11.00 -13.25
CA THR A 135 -10.73 9.59 -13.51
C THR A 135 -9.77 8.64 -12.83
N GLU A 136 -8.46 8.83 -13.01
CA GLU A 136 -7.43 7.91 -12.50
C GLU A 136 -6.95 8.25 -11.10
N ASP A 137 -6.65 9.54 -10.83
CA ASP A 137 -6.10 9.91 -9.52
C ASP A 137 -7.16 9.76 -8.41
N VAL A 138 -8.44 10.04 -8.68
CA VAL A 138 -9.53 9.77 -7.73
C VAL A 138 -9.64 8.27 -7.46
N ARG A 139 -9.57 7.43 -8.50
CA ARG A 139 -9.58 5.97 -8.33
C ARG A 139 -8.40 5.51 -7.48
N GLN A 140 -7.20 5.99 -7.80
CA GLN A 140 -5.97 5.62 -7.10
C GLN A 140 -6.00 6.07 -5.64
N LEU A 141 -6.41 7.32 -5.39
CA LEU A 141 -6.56 7.86 -4.03
C LEU A 141 -7.49 6.99 -3.19
N VAL A 142 -8.68 6.66 -3.70
CA VAL A 142 -9.67 5.89 -2.94
C VAL A 142 -9.19 4.47 -2.69
N ASN A 143 -8.75 3.75 -3.73
CA ASN A 143 -8.34 2.36 -3.60
C ASN A 143 -7.16 2.24 -2.63
N LEU A 144 -6.09 3.02 -2.84
CA LEU A 144 -4.93 2.99 -1.95
C LEU A 144 -5.27 3.42 -0.51
N SER A 145 -6.15 4.41 -0.33
CA SER A 145 -6.56 4.81 1.03
C SER A 145 -7.29 3.67 1.76
N VAL A 146 -8.24 3.01 1.11
CA VAL A 146 -8.99 1.90 1.71
C VAL A 146 -8.06 0.70 1.96
N ASP A 147 -7.23 0.33 0.98
CA ASP A 147 -6.32 -0.82 1.09
C ASP A 147 -5.27 -0.61 2.19
N LEU A 148 -4.64 0.56 2.26
CA LEU A 148 -3.65 0.88 3.28
C LEU A 148 -4.26 0.98 4.68
N LEU A 149 -5.46 1.57 4.83
CA LEU A 149 -6.13 1.63 6.12
C LEU A 149 -6.51 0.24 6.64
N VAL A 150 -7.08 -0.60 5.77
CA VAL A 150 -7.50 -1.96 6.15
C VAL A 150 -6.29 -2.84 6.43
N SER A 151 -5.25 -2.80 5.59
CA SER A 151 -4.03 -3.60 5.80
C SER A 151 -3.22 -3.15 7.03
N PHE A 152 -3.19 -1.85 7.33
CA PHE A 152 -2.60 -1.33 8.57
C PHE A 152 -3.36 -1.82 9.80
N TYR A 153 -4.69 -1.77 9.76
CA TYR A 153 -5.53 -2.27 10.84
C TYR A 153 -5.32 -3.77 11.09
N ASP A 154 -5.28 -4.57 10.01
CA ASP A 154 -4.99 -6.01 10.05
C ASP A 154 -3.59 -6.28 10.66
N ALA A 155 -2.56 -5.52 10.23
CA ALA A 155 -1.22 -5.63 10.77
C ALA A 155 -1.15 -5.32 12.28
N MET A 156 -1.84 -4.26 12.73
CA MET A 156 -1.88 -3.91 14.16
C MET A 156 -2.56 -4.98 15.01
N LEU A 157 -3.69 -5.52 14.54
CA LEU A 157 -4.39 -6.60 15.24
C LEU A 157 -3.55 -7.89 15.26
N THR A 158 -2.88 -8.22 14.16
CA THR A 158 -1.98 -9.38 14.07
C THR A 158 -0.83 -9.23 15.06
N ILE A 159 -0.14 -8.10 15.07
CA ILE A 159 0.94 -7.84 16.03
C ILE A 159 0.42 -8.01 17.47
N GLY A 160 -0.70 -7.37 17.80
CA GLY A 160 -1.26 -7.46 19.16
C GLY A 160 -1.59 -8.90 19.56
N SER A 161 -2.32 -9.64 18.73
CA SER A 161 -2.79 -10.99 19.05
C SER A 161 -1.67 -12.01 19.09
N PHE A 162 -0.80 -12.03 18.07
CA PHE A 162 0.25 -13.04 17.96
C PHE A 162 1.48 -12.76 18.84
N SER A 163 1.73 -11.50 19.20
CA SER A 163 2.73 -11.16 20.22
C SER A 163 2.39 -11.75 21.58
N VAL A 164 1.11 -11.75 21.97
CA VAL A 164 0.66 -12.41 23.20
C VAL A 164 0.91 -13.92 23.14
N ILE A 165 0.63 -14.55 22.01
CA ILE A 165 0.90 -15.98 21.80
C ILE A 165 2.39 -16.28 21.91
N LEU A 166 3.25 -15.50 21.24
CA LEU A 166 4.70 -15.64 21.33
C LEU A 166 5.20 -15.50 22.76
N TRP A 167 4.67 -14.51 23.49
CA TRP A 167 5.04 -14.27 24.88
C TRP A 167 4.68 -15.44 25.80
N GLN A 168 3.45 -15.97 25.65
CA GLN A 168 2.95 -17.04 26.50
C GLN A 168 3.60 -18.40 26.21
N LEU A 169 3.80 -18.73 24.94
CA LEU A 169 4.33 -20.03 24.51
C LEU A 169 5.85 -20.16 24.67
N SER A 170 6.59 -19.06 24.62
CA SER A 170 8.05 -19.13 24.65
C SER A 170 8.63 -19.40 26.04
N GLY A 171 7.85 -19.16 27.11
CA GLY A 171 8.38 -19.27 28.46
C GLY A 171 9.48 -18.24 28.76
N SER A 172 10.43 -18.64 29.63
CA SER A 172 11.63 -17.84 29.95
C SER A 172 12.89 -18.55 29.45
N ALA A 173 13.81 -17.79 28.88
CA ALA A 173 15.16 -18.27 28.56
C ALA A 173 16.18 -17.61 29.46
N GLU A 174 17.16 -18.38 29.96
CA GLU A 174 18.31 -17.82 30.66
C GLU A 174 19.42 -17.52 29.65
N VAL A 175 19.76 -16.23 29.49
CA VAL A 175 20.85 -15.80 28.63
C VAL A 175 21.82 -14.99 29.50
N PHE A 176 23.05 -15.46 29.61
CA PHE A 176 24.11 -14.83 30.45
C PHE A 176 23.68 -14.60 31.93
N GLY A 177 22.88 -15.50 32.51
CA GLY A 177 22.41 -15.38 33.92
C GLY A 177 21.22 -14.43 34.12
N ILE A 178 20.66 -13.89 33.03
CA ILE A 178 19.44 -13.07 33.05
C ILE A 178 18.27 -13.89 32.48
N THR A 179 17.21 -14.01 33.27
CA THR A 179 15.96 -14.65 32.81
C THR A 179 15.13 -13.66 32.00
N ILE A 180 14.96 -13.94 30.69
CA ILE A 180 14.18 -13.12 29.78
C ILE A 180 12.82 -13.79 29.56
N PRO A 181 11.73 -13.24 30.10
CA PRO A 181 10.40 -13.76 29.87
C PRO A 181 9.97 -13.42 28.42
N GLY A 182 9.25 -14.34 27.78
CA GLY A 182 8.74 -14.11 26.43
C GLY A 182 9.86 -13.93 25.37
N TYR A 183 11.00 -14.61 25.53
CA TYR A 183 12.21 -14.35 24.70
C TYR A 183 11.97 -14.42 23.20
N MET A 184 11.05 -15.27 22.72
CA MET A 184 10.73 -15.38 21.30
C MET A 184 10.13 -14.11 20.71
N PHE A 185 9.39 -13.35 21.52
CA PHE A 185 8.88 -12.04 21.11
C PHE A 185 10.04 -11.05 20.84
N TRP A 186 11.01 -10.99 21.74
CA TRP A 186 12.19 -10.11 21.58
C TRP A 186 13.06 -10.54 20.41
N VAL A 187 13.25 -11.87 20.24
CA VAL A 187 13.97 -12.43 19.07
C VAL A 187 13.26 -12.05 17.78
N CYS A 188 11.92 -12.11 17.72
CA CYS A 188 11.14 -11.73 16.55
C CYS A 188 11.33 -10.24 16.19
N ILE A 189 11.26 -9.36 17.18
CA ILE A 189 11.48 -7.91 16.98
C ILE A 189 12.90 -7.66 16.47
N LEU A 190 13.91 -8.18 17.15
CA LEU A 190 15.32 -7.99 16.78
C LEU A 190 15.60 -8.52 15.37
N TYR A 191 15.14 -9.73 15.08
CA TYR A 191 15.26 -10.35 13.76
C TYR A 191 14.62 -9.48 12.67
N THR A 192 13.39 -9.01 12.90
CA THR A 192 12.67 -8.18 11.92
C THR A 192 13.37 -6.85 11.70
N ILE A 193 13.85 -6.19 12.77
CA ILE A 193 14.59 -4.92 12.65
C ILE A 193 15.87 -5.11 11.84
N VAL A 194 16.65 -6.16 12.14
CA VAL A 194 17.91 -6.45 11.44
C VAL A 194 17.65 -6.77 9.97
N ALA A 195 16.71 -7.66 9.69
CA ALA A 195 16.34 -8.03 8.32
C ALA A 195 15.87 -6.83 7.50
N THR A 196 15.02 -6.00 8.10
CA THR A 196 14.52 -4.76 7.55
C THR A 196 15.63 -3.75 7.24
N TRP A 197 16.55 -3.54 8.20
CA TRP A 197 17.67 -2.62 8.04
C TRP A 197 18.60 -3.04 6.91
N ILE A 198 18.95 -4.32 6.83
CA ILE A 198 19.78 -4.86 5.74
C ILE A 198 19.07 -4.74 4.39
N THR A 199 17.76 -5.07 4.33
CA THR A 199 16.94 -4.89 3.12
C THR A 199 16.98 -3.43 2.64
N HIS A 200 16.86 -2.47 3.56
CA HIS A 200 16.94 -1.05 3.24
C HIS A 200 18.33 -0.66 2.71
N LEU A 201 19.42 -1.13 3.34
CA LEU A 201 20.78 -0.88 2.88
C LEU A 201 21.06 -1.40 1.46
N ILE A 202 20.49 -2.54 1.11
CA ILE A 202 20.61 -3.10 -0.23
C ILE A 202 19.70 -2.36 -1.21
N GLY A 203 18.48 -2.04 -0.80
CA GLY A 203 17.41 -1.52 -1.67
C GLY A 203 17.54 -0.03 -2.01
N HIS A 204 18.14 0.80 -1.15
CA HIS A 204 18.13 2.26 -1.32
C HIS A 204 18.70 2.74 -2.67
N LYS A 205 19.69 2.05 -3.23
CA LYS A 205 20.29 2.36 -4.54
C LYS A 205 19.37 2.08 -5.72
N LEU A 206 18.35 1.22 -5.54
CA LEU A 206 17.39 0.90 -6.60
C LEU A 206 16.56 2.11 -7.03
N LYS A 207 16.21 2.99 -6.08
CA LYS A 207 15.44 4.20 -6.37
C LYS A 207 16.15 5.09 -7.39
N GLY A 208 17.43 5.35 -7.21
CA GLY A 208 18.22 6.15 -8.14
C GLY A 208 18.34 5.51 -9.52
N LEU A 209 18.55 4.18 -9.58
CA LEU A 209 18.62 3.44 -10.84
C LEU A 209 17.27 3.43 -11.58
N ASN A 210 16.14 3.27 -10.86
CA ASN A 210 14.80 3.35 -11.46
C ASN A 210 14.52 4.74 -12.05
N ILE A 211 14.85 5.82 -11.33
CA ILE A 211 14.67 7.18 -11.83
C ILE A 211 15.51 7.40 -13.09
N ASN A 212 16.78 6.94 -13.08
CA ASN A 212 17.65 7.06 -14.25
C ASN A 212 17.13 6.25 -15.45
N ALA A 213 16.64 5.03 -15.22
CA ALA A 213 16.00 4.22 -16.27
C ALA A 213 14.79 4.93 -16.88
N GLN A 214 13.91 5.51 -16.06
CA GLN A 214 12.75 6.27 -16.53
C GLN A 214 13.16 7.50 -17.35
N HIS A 215 14.22 8.22 -16.94
CA HIS A 215 14.75 9.34 -17.73
C HIS A 215 15.29 8.89 -19.08
N MET A 216 16.05 7.78 -19.13
CA MET A 216 16.56 7.24 -20.38
C MET A 216 15.46 6.75 -21.32
N GLU A 217 14.42 6.11 -20.79
CA GLU A 217 13.22 5.75 -21.56
C GLU A 217 12.47 6.97 -22.10
N ALA A 218 12.31 8.02 -21.30
CA ALA A 218 11.68 9.26 -21.73
C ALA A 218 12.49 9.92 -22.86
N ASN A 219 13.82 9.94 -22.76
CA ASN A 219 14.72 10.47 -23.78
C ASN A 219 14.63 9.66 -25.09
N LEU A 220 14.58 8.33 -25.02
CA LEU A 220 14.40 7.47 -26.18
C LEU A 220 13.04 7.73 -26.85
N ARG A 221 11.96 7.83 -26.05
CA ARG A 221 10.62 8.15 -26.57
C ARG A 221 10.58 9.51 -27.23
N ALA A 222 11.20 10.54 -26.63
CA ALA A 222 11.30 11.87 -27.23
C ALA A 222 12.02 11.85 -28.58
N ALA A 223 13.13 11.09 -28.67
CA ALA A 223 13.86 10.91 -29.92
C ALA A 223 13.00 10.24 -30.99
N LEU A 224 12.26 9.17 -30.65
CA LEU A 224 11.35 8.51 -31.58
C LEU A 224 10.21 9.47 -32.06
N MET A 225 9.66 10.27 -31.16
CA MET A 225 8.66 11.28 -31.52
C MET A 225 9.22 12.34 -32.46
N GLU A 226 10.47 12.77 -32.26
CA GLU A 226 11.16 13.70 -33.13
C GLU A 226 11.34 13.12 -34.54
N LYS A 227 11.77 11.86 -34.65
CA LYS A 227 11.90 11.18 -35.94
C LYS A 227 10.54 11.06 -36.66
N ARG A 228 9.48 10.76 -35.93
CA ARG A 228 8.11 10.74 -36.47
C ARG A 228 7.68 12.10 -37.02
N ARG A 229 8.05 13.19 -36.34
CA ARG A 229 7.70 14.55 -36.85
C ARG A 229 8.46 14.93 -38.11
N HIS A 230 9.68 14.44 -38.27
CA HIS A 230 10.57 14.76 -39.40
C HIS A 230 10.68 13.62 -40.39
N ALA A 231 9.70 12.70 -40.47
CA ALA A 231 9.73 11.51 -41.33
C ALA A 231 9.94 11.85 -42.81
N ASP A 232 9.23 12.88 -43.32
CA ASP A 232 9.36 13.30 -44.72
C ASP A 232 10.75 13.88 -45.05
N ALA A 233 11.34 14.63 -44.12
CA ALA A 233 12.68 15.18 -44.27
C ALA A 233 13.75 14.08 -44.22
N ILE A 234 13.60 13.06 -43.36
CA ILE A 234 14.50 11.91 -43.26
C ILE A 234 14.47 11.10 -44.56
N ALA A 235 13.26 10.80 -45.07
CA ALA A 235 13.07 10.09 -46.30
C ALA A 235 13.63 10.85 -47.51
N GLY A 236 13.37 12.17 -47.61
CA GLY A 236 13.87 13.04 -48.66
C GLY A 236 15.41 13.17 -48.70
N ALA A 237 16.04 13.08 -47.51
CA ALA A 237 17.49 13.14 -47.38
C ALA A 237 18.18 11.77 -47.42
N HIS A 238 17.45 10.65 -47.54
CA HIS A 238 17.96 9.26 -47.40
C HIS A 238 18.80 9.06 -46.14
N ALA A 239 18.36 9.67 -45.00
CA ALA A 239 19.14 9.71 -43.76
C ALA A 239 18.77 8.60 -42.76
N GLU A 240 17.97 7.59 -43.18
CA GLU A 240 17.44 6.53 -42.33
C GLU A 240 18.54 5.81 -41.55
N ALA A 241 19.64 5.46 -42.19
CA ALA A 241 20.76 4.71 -41.58
C ALA A 241 21.47 5.53 -40.48
N VAL A 242 21.59 6.87 -40.69
CA VAL A 242 22.21 7.77 -39.68
C VAL A 242 21.29 7.92 -38.46
N GLU A 243 19.99 8.07 -38.71
CA GLU A 243 18.99 8.20 -37.68
C GLU A 243 18.81 6.91 -36.89
N GLU A 244 18.84 5.75 -37.52
CA GLU A 244 18.86 4.44 -36.89
C GLU A 244 20.05 4.29 -35.95
N ALA A 245 21.26 4.62 -36.42
CA ALA A 245 22.48 4.55 -35.62
C ALA A 245 22.39 5.42 -34.36
N GLY A 246 21.79 6.60 -34.47
CA GLY A 246 21.51 7.49 -33.33
C GLY A 246 20.53 6.90 -32.29
N LEU A 247 19.47 6.23 -32.77
CA LEU A 247 18.51 5.54 -31.90
C LEU A 247 19.11 4.31 -31.23
N VAL A 248 19.91 3.53 -31.96
CA VAL A 248 20.61 2.36 -31.42
C VAL A 248 21.57 2.76 -30.30
N GLU A 249 22.29 3.88 -30.45
CA GLU A 249 23.20 4.36 -29.42
C GLU A 249 22.43 4.80 -28.15
N ARG A 250 21.31 5.52 -28.29
CA ARG A 250 20.44 5.88 -27.15
C ARG A 250 19.86 4.65 -26.47
N PHE A 251 19.46 3.64 -27.25
CA PHE A 251 18.97 2.38 -26.70
C PHE A 251 20.07 1.60 -25.98
N ARG A 252 21.32 1.63 -26.47
CA ARG A 252 22.48 1.02 -25.80
C ARG A 252 22.74 1.66 -24.43
N GLN A 253 22.62 2.98 -24.34
CA GLN A 253 22.74 3.71 -23.08
C GLN A 253 21.63 3.31 -22.10
N LEU A 254 20.37 3.23 -22.55
CA LEU A 254 19.26 2.71 -21.77
C LEU A 254 19.52 1.29 -21.27
N LEU A 255 19.97 0.38 -22.17
CA LEU A 255 20.28 -1.00 -21.82
C LEU A 255 21.35 -1.10 -20.71
N SER A 256 22.38 -0.25 -20.74
CA SER A 256 23.41 -0.24 -19.70
C SER A 256 22.83 0.05 -18.30
N VAL A 257 21.91 0.99 -18.22
CA VAL A 257 21.20 1.34 -16.97
C VAL A 257 20.24 0.23 -16.54
N LEU A 258 19.51 -0.36 -17.49
CA LEU A 258 18.60 -1.49 -17.21
C LEU A 258 19.37 -2.72 -16.71
N ILE A 259 20.53 -3.03 -17.28
CA ILE A 259 21.40 -4.13 -16.81
C ILE A 259 21.87 -3.87 -15.38
N ALA A 260 22.29 -2.64 -15.06
CA ALA A 260 22.66 -2.27 -13.70
C ALA A 260 21.49 -2.42 -12.72
N LEU A 261 20.28 -2.01 -13.14
CA LEU A 261 19.05 -2.16 -12.36
C LEU A 261 18.71 -3.64 -12.11
N VAL A 262 18.79 -4.48 -13.15
CA VAL A 262 18.52 -5.93 -13.03
C VAL A 262 19.53 -6.60 -12.10
N LYS A 263 20.83 -6.28 -12.20
CA LYS A 263 21.85 -6.78 -11.27
C LYS A 263 21.51 -6.41 -9.82
N ARG A 264 21.13 -5.15 -9.59
CA ARG A 264 20.78 -4.71 -8.24
C ARG A 264 19.50 -5.32 -7.70
N LYS A 265 18.48 -5.51 -8.57
CA LYS A 265 17.27 -6.27 -8.23
C LYS A 265 17.59 -7.73 -7.88
N ARG A 266 18.48 -8.38 -8.62
CA ARG A 266 18.94 -9.74 -8.31
C ARG A 266 19.55 -9.81 -6.90
N ASP A 267 20.45 -8.87 -6.56
CA ASP A 267 21.13 -8.87 -5.26
C ASP A 267 20.13 -8.66 -4.11
N LEU A 268 19.16 -7.74 -4.29
CA LEU A 268 18.08 -7.55 -3.34
C LEU A 268 17.19 -8.78 -3.22
N ASN A 269 16.79 -9.39 -4.34
CA ASN A 269 15.93 -10.57 -4.34
C ASN A 269 16.64 -11.78 -3.70
N LEU A 270 17.94 -11.96 -3.95
CA LEU A 270 18.71 -13.02 -3.30
C LEU A 270 18.67 -12.88 -1.78
N PHE A 271 18.84 -11.66 -1.28
CA PHE A 271 18.78 -11.40 0.16
C PHE A 271 17.33 -11.56 0.70
N THR A 272 16.33 -10.97 0.07
CA THR A 272 14.94 -11.01 0.56
C THR A 272 14.35 -12.43 0.51
N VAL A 273 14.62 -13.19 -0.56
CA VAL A 273 14.23 -14.60 -0.65
C VAL A 273 14.96 -15.43 0.42
N GLY A 274 16.28 -15.20 0.62
CA GLY A 274 17.06 -15.84 1.66
C GLY A 274 16.49 -15.57 3.06
N VAL A 275 16.26 -14.29 3.39
CA VAL A 275 15.61 -13.89 4.66
C VAL A 275 14.25 -14.55 4.81
N GLY A 276 13.43 -14.60 3.74
CA GLY A 276 12.13 -15.28 3.77
C GLY A 276 12.24 -16.75 4.15
N GLN A 277 13.19 -17.48 3.57
CA GLN A 277 13.45 -18.89 3.96
C GLN A 277 13.91 -19.02 5.41
N PHE A 278 14.82 -18.14 5.85
CA PHE A 278 15.26 -18.11 7.25
C PHE A 278 14.11 -17.77 8.20
N THR A 279 13.22 -16.86 7.85
CA THR A 279 12.05 -16.51 8.67
C THR A 279 11.17 -17.72 8.97
N HIS A 280 11.06 -18.66 8.05
CA HIS A 280 10.28 -19.89 8.27
C HIS A 280 10.96 -20.88 9.22
N LEU A 281 12.28 -20.90 9.27
CA LEU A 281 13.07 -21.85 10.07
C LEU A 281 13.61 -21.26 11.38
N ALA A 282 13.93 -19.98 11.40
CA ALA A 282 14.52 -19.30 12.54
C ALA A 282 13.75 -19.52 13.85
N PRO A 283 12.40 -19.37 13.92
CA PRO A 283 11.68 -19.62 15.16
C PRO A 283 11.81 -21.06 15.66
N ILE A 284 11.93 -22.04 14.76
CA ILE A 284 12.18 -23.42 15.14
C ILE A 284 13.54 -23.53 15.82
N PHE A 285 14.62 -23.01 15.21
CA PHE A 285 15.96 -23.06 15.78
C PHE A 285 16.03 -22.39 17.15
N PHE A 286 15.41 -21.23 17.31
CA PHE A 286 15.40 -20.51 18.59
C PHE A 286 14.57 -21.23 19.67
N ALA A 287 13.55 -21.99 19.29
CA ALA A 287 12.69 -22.74 20.23
C ALA A 287 13.19 -24.18 20.52
N LEU A 288 14.17 -24.72 19.75
CA LEU A 288 14.73 -26.06 19.96
C LEU A 288 15.22 -26.31 21.39
N PRO A 289 15.92 -25.40 22.09
CA PRO A 289 16.35 -25.63 23.46
C PRO A 289 15.17 -25.96 24.40
N SER A 290 14.08 -25.20 24.30
CA SER A 290 12.86 -25.42 25.08
C SER A 290 12.14 -26.72 24.70
N PHE A 291 12.21 -27.12 23.43
CA PHE A 291 11.66 -28.38 22.95
C PHE A 291 12.46 -29.58 23.49
N PHE A 292 13.79 -29.55 23.41
CA PHE A 292 14.64 -30.62 23.94
C PHE A 292 14.61 -30.71 25.48
N ALA A 293 14.38 -29.60 26.16
CA ALA A 293 14.14 -29.56 27.59
C ALA A 293 12.76 -30.11 28.02
N GLY A 294 11.89 -30.48 27.04
CA GLY A 294 10.54 -30.97 27.30
C GLY A 294 9.56 -29.91 27.78
N ILE A 295 9.94 -28.62 27.72
CA ILE A 295 9.10 -27.49 28.17
C ILE A 295 7.95 -27.29 27.18
N ILE A 296 8.20 -27.44 25.87
CA ILE A 296 7.22 -27.37 24.82
C ILE A 296 7.14 -28.66 24.02
N GLN A 297 5.95 -29.01 23.55
CA GLN A 297 5.72 -30.13 22.63
C GLN A 297 5.86 -29.68 21.18
N LEU A 298 5.80 -30.63 20.23
CA LEU A 298 5.88 -30.35 18.80
C LEU A 298 4.83 -29.35 18.34
N GLY A 299 3.60 -29.46 18.87
CA GLY A 299 2.53 -28.50 18.57
C GLY A 299 2.85 -27.08 19.02
N GLY A 300 3.42 -26.89 20.22
CA GLY A 300 3.88 -25.59 20.69
C GLY A 300 4.99 -25.00 19.83
N LEU A 301 5.91 -25.84 19.35
CA LEU A 301 6.95 -25.42 18.40
C LEU A 301 6.34 -24.90 17.09
N MET A 302 5.31 -25.58 16.56
CA MET A 302 4.61 -25.17 15.33
C MET A 302 3.78 -23.90 15.53
N GLN A 303 3.16 -23.74 16.71
CA GLN A 303 2.44 -22.50 17.08
C GLN A 303 3.40 -21.30 17.15
N ILE A 304 4.55 -21.45 17.80
CA ILE A 304 5.60 -20.41 17.88
C ILE A 304 6.06 -20.03 16.47
N ARG A 305 6.29 -21.01 15.58
CA ARG A 305 6.67 -20.76 14.20
C ARG A 305 5.61 -19.94 13.46
N GLY A 306 4.34 -20.30 13.59
CA GLY A 306 3.23 -19.59 12.97
C GLY A 306 3.15 -18.15 13.47
N ALA A 307 3.08 -17.96 14.78
CA ALA A 307 2.99 -16.67 15.43
C ALA A 307 4.18 -15.75 15.09
N PHE A 308 5.40 -16.29 15.07
CA PHE A 308 6.60 -15.54 14.68
C PHE A 308 6.51 -15.02 13.24
N ASN A 309 6.09 -15.87 12.30
CA ASN A 309 5.95 -15.48 10.90
C ASN A 309 4.88 -14.38 10.72
N ASP A 310 3.77 -14.47 11.45
CA ASP A 310 2.69 -13.50 11.36
C ASP A 310 3.11 -12.14 11.96
N VAL A 311 3.78 -12.13 13.12
CA VAL A 311 4.33 -10.91 13.73
C VAL A 311 5.42 -10.30 12.85
N ALA A 312 6.38 -11.07 12.36
CA ALA A 312 7.46 -10.58 11.51
C ALA A 312 6.94 -9.94 10.21
N ARG A 313 5.94 -10.57 9.56
CA ARG A 313 5.28 -10.04 8.37
C ARG A 313 4.57 -8.72 8.66
N SER A 314 3.82 -8.66 9.76
CA SER A 314 3.07 -7.47 10.15
C SER A 314 3.97 -6.31 10.58
N LEU A 315 5.10 -6.58 11.26
CA LEU A 315 6.11 -5.57 11.58
C LEU A 315 6.76 -4.99 10.32
N SER A 316 6.86 -5.78 9.25
CA SER A 316 7.42 -5.33 7.96
C SER A 316 6.42 -4.55 7.11
N TRP A 317 5.17 -4.33 7.57
CA TRP A 317 4.10 -3.69 6.81
C TRP A 317 4.49 -2.33 6.22
N ILE A 318 5.16 -1.45 6.99
CA ILE A 318 5.57 -0.10 6.53
C ILE A 318 6.48 -0.20 5.30
N ILE A 319 7.39 -1.17 5.28
CA ILE A 319 8.33 -1.34 4.17
C ILE A 319 7.63 -1.91 2.95
N MET A 320 6.77 -2.91 3.17
CA MET A 320 6.01 -3.53 2.08
C MET A 320 5.01 -2.57 1.45
N SER A 321 4.45 -1.64 2.23
CA SER A 321 3.48 -0.64 1.78
C SER A 321 4.11 0.68 1.32
N TYR A 322 5.46 0.78 1.28
CA TYR A 322 6.15 2.05 0.98
C TYR A 322 5.79 2.61 -0.40
N ASP A 323 5.75 1.77 -1.42
CA ASP A 323 5.43 2.19 -2.80
C ASP A 323 3.96 2.65 -2.91
N ASP A 324 3.05 1.97 -2.23
CA ASP A 324 1.64 2.34 -2.17
C ASP A 324 1.43 3.65 -1.40
N LEU A 325 2.16 3.86 -0.30
CA LEU A 325 2.16 5.11 0.44
C LEU A 325 2.68 6.28 -0.41
N ALA A 326 3.75 6.05 -1.18
CA ALA A 326 4.30 7.04 -2.09
C ALA A 326 3.34 7.35 -3.25
N ALA A 327 2.69 6.33 -3.81
CA ALA A 327 1.68 6.48 -4.86
C ALA A 327 0.43 7.22 -4.34
N LEU A 328 -0.02 6.92 -3.12
CA LEU A 328 -1.11 7.63 -2.45
C LEU A 328 -0.78 9.11 -2.27
N ALA A 329 0.42 9.42 -1.76
CA ALA A 329 0.86 10.79 -1.56
C ALA A 329 0.94 11.56 -2.89
N ALA A 330 1.41 10.93 -3.96
CA ALA A 330 1.46 11.52 -5.29
C ALA A 330 0.05 11.80 -5.86
N ALA A 331 -0.87 10.83 -5.77
CA ALA A 331 -2.26 11.01 -6.22
C ALA A 331 -2.96 12.12 -5.42
N TYR A 332 -2.77 12.14 -4.09
CA TYR A 332 -3.31 13.19 -3.23
C TYR A 332 -2.78 14.58 -3.62
N GLU A 333 -1.48 14.74 -3.87
CA GLU A 333 -0.88 16.01 -4.23
C GLU A 333 -1.38 16.52 -5.59
N ARG A 334 -1.56 15.62 -6.58
CA ARG A 334 -2.11 15.99 -7.88
C ARG A 334 -3.57 16.46 -7.77
N LEU A 335 -4.40 15.76 -7.02
CA LEU A 335 -5.80 16.16 -6.75
C LEU A 335 -5.88 17.44 -5.92
N ARG A 336 -4.95 17.64 -4.98
CA ARG A 336 -4.86 18.87 -4.20
C ARG A 336 -4.61 20.09 -5.08
N ARG A 337 -3.73 19.95 -6.10
CA ARG A 337 -3.45 21.02 -7.07
C ARG A 337 -4.68 21.33 -7.93
N LEU A 338 -5.37 20.30 -8.41
CA LEU A 338 -6.61 20.50 -9.17
C LEU A 338 -7.67 21.23 -8.31
N GLU A 339 -7.87 20.80 -7.07
CA GLU A 339 -8.82 21.40 -6.15
C GLU A 339 -8.47 22.86 -5.83
N ALA A 340 -7.18 23.14 -5.59
CA ALA A 340 -6.71 24.51 -5.34
C ALA A 340 -6.98 25.42 -6.55
N GLY A 341 -6.74 24.96 -7.78
CA GLY A 341 -7.05 25.71 -8.99
C GLY A 341 -8.55 25.98 -9.15
N LEU A 342 -9.40 24.96 -8.90
CA LEU A 342 -10.86 25.13 -8.93
C LEU A 342 -11.36 26.13 -7.88
N SER A 343 -10.79 26.09 -6.67
CA SER A 343 -11.15 27.04 -5.60
C SER A 343 -10.75 28.48 -5.95
N GLU A 344 -9.59 28.66 -6.56
CA GLU A 344 -9.13 29.99 -7.00
C GLU A 344 -10.01 30.53 -8.13
N ALA A 345 -10.42 29.70 -9.09
CA ALA A 345 -11.36 30.07 -10.15
C ALA A 345 -12.72 30.49 -9.56
N ASP A 346 -13.24 29.79 -8.56
CA ASP A 346 -14.46 30.17 -7.84
C ASP A 346 -14.33 31.53 -7.14
N ASP A 347 -13.19 31.83 -6.54
CA ASP A 347 -12.95 33.11 -5.86
C ASP A 347 -12.82 34.27 -6.86
N GLN A 348 -12.13 34.06 -7.98
CA GLN A 348 -12.05 35.06 -9.06
C GLN A 348 -13.45 35.43 -9.63
N ARG A 349 -14.27 34.41 -9.84
CA ARG A 349 -15.63 34.58 -10.29
C ARG A 349 -16.45 35.43 -9.31
N ARG A 350 -16.44 35.09 -8.02
CA ARG A 350 -17.17 35.86 -6.98
C ARG A 350 -16.71 37.32 -6.93
N ALA A 351 -15.42 37.55 -7.16
CA ALA A 351 -14.90 38.91 -7.25
C ALA A 351 -15.42 39.67 -8.47
N LEU A 352 -15.56 39.01 -9.64
CA LEU A 352 -16.14 39.59 -10.84
C LEU A 352 -17.64 39.89 -10.67
N GLU A 353 -18.41 38.97 -10.07
CA GLU A 353 -19.84 39.17 -9.80
C GLU A 353 -20.10 40.39 -8.89
N LYS A 354 -19.28 40.50 -7.79
CA LYS A 354 -19.35 41.69 -6.94
C LYS A 354 -19.09 42.98 -7.68
N ARG A 355 -18.07 43.04 -8.52
CA ARG A 355 -17.75 44.21 -9.35
C ARG A 355 -18.88 44.56 -10.32
N CYS A 356 -19.53 43.57 -10.94
CA CYS A 356 -20.67 43.77 -11.80
C CYS A 356 -21.89 44.31 -11.04
N GLN A 357 -22.14 43.83 -9.83
CA GLN A 357 -23.22 44.34 -8.96
C GLN A 357 -22.96 45.77 -8.50
N ASP A 358 -21.72 46.07 -8.09
CA ASP A 358 -21.34 47.42 -7.66
C ASP A 358 -21.42 48.43 -8.82
N ASN A 359 -21.03 48.07 -10.04
CA ASN A 359 -21.11 48.91 -11.21
C ASN A 359 -22.55 49.08 -11.75
N SER A 360 -23.43 48.13 -11.57
CA SER A 360 -24.86 48.28 -11.95
C SER A 360 -25.63 49.15 -10.95
N CYS A 361 -25.16 49.29 -9.71
CA CYS A 361 -25.75 50.22 -8.73
C CYS A 361 -25.26 51.66 -8.93
N THR A 362 -24.09 51.88 -9.56
CA THR A 362 -23.56 53.24 -9.85
C THR A 362 -24.07 53.87 -11.15
N GLY A 363 -24.81 53.12 -11.98
CA GLY A 363 -25.38 53.59 -13.25
C GLY A 363 -26.84 54.09 -13.18
N LEU A 364 -27.43 54.23 -11.97
CA LEU A 364 -28.82 54.66 -11.71
C LEU A 364 -28.92 55.89 -10.78
N THR A 365 -27.90 56.74 -10.78
CA THR A 365 -28.01 58.07 -10.12
C THR A 365 -27.78 59.18 -11.13
#